data_e8969c9f506ab5522dc8acbb1c545c67
#
_entry.id   e8969c9f506ab5522dc8acbb1c545c67
#
_cell.length_a   1.000
_cell.length_b   1.000
_cell.length_c   1.000
_cell.angle_alpha   90.00
_cell.angle_beta   90.00
_cell.angle_gamma   90.00
#
_symmetry.space_group_name_H-M   'P 1'
#
loop_
_entity.id
_entity.type
_entity.pdbx_description
1 polymer ?
#
loop_
_entity_poly.entity_id
_entity_poly.type
_entity_poly.pdbx_seq_one_letter_code
_entity_poly.pdbx_strand_id
1 'polypeptide(L)'
;MAKGAALLTAGELVAFPTETVYGVAARADSAEAIATLKRVKGRDAAKPFSLHIGAPEDVHRYVPELSQIARRIIRRAWPGPLSVVFPVASPKKATVVKELGPEVIDLLYHEGTIGVRCPDHLVATELLSRVPHPVVAASANRAGQSPPRDIDGVLAELDGEIALAIDGGATHFEGPSTVVRLNNDGFEILREGVVSSRMLKRYMTVNILFVCSGNTCRSPMAEAMCRHAIAKEQGCAADELADRGIFVRSAGASSFGGGPASGGAVQAVKEFGADLNGHCAKSLDQALINTADHIFCMTSGHRQAVVSMVPDVGDKVQLLIEGRDVNDPFGGSAEDYQRCANEIHAAIQERLKEITL
;
A
#
# COMPACT_ATOMS: atom_id res chain seq x y z
N MET A 1 24.91 0.01 16.17
CA MET A 1 23.50 0.29 16.49
C MET A 1 23.29 0.66 17.95
N ALA A 2 23.70 -0.12 18.95
CA ALA A 2 23.43 0.18 20.37
C ALA A 2 23.90 1.58 20.83
N LYS A 3 25.11 2.04 20.44
CA LYS A 3 25.59 3.38 20.75
C LYS A 3 24.70 4.48 20.12
N GLY A 4 24.31 4.32 18.86
CA GLY A 4 23.42 5.29 18.18
C GLY A 4 22.05 5.38 18.84
N ALA A 5 21.44 4.24 19.19
CA ALA A 5 20.17 4.22 19.91
C ALA A 5 20.24 4.85 21.31
N ALA A 6 21.34 4.62 22.05
CA ALA A 6 21.57 5.26 23.34
C ALA A 6 21.70 6.79 23.22
N LEU A 7 22.42 7.29 22.20
CA LEU A 7 22.57 8.72 21.95
C LEU A 7 21.23 9.37 21.56
N LEU A 8 20.45 8.74 20.65
CA LEU A 8 19.11 9.22 20.32
C LEU A 8 18.18 9.24 21.54
N THR A 9 18.24 8.21 22.39
CA THR A 9 17.49 8.16 23.65
C THR A 9 17.88 9.28 24.60
N ALA A 10 19.16 9.67 24.62
CA ALA A 10 19.66 10.80 25.40
C ALA A 10 19.30 12.19 24.82
N GLY A 11 18.69 12.25 23.63
CA GLY A 11 18.31 13.49 22.95
C GLY A 11 19.35 14.03 21.97
N GLU A 12 20.44 13.30 21.78
CA GLU A 12 21.49 13.67 20.84
C GLU A 12 21.11 13.39 19.39
N LEU A 13 21.73 14.10 18.44
CA LEU A 13 21.54 13.88 17.01
C LEU A 13 22.44 12.76 16.48
N VAL A 14 21.86 11.87 15.68
CA VAL A 14 22.58 10.77 15.03
C VAL A 14 22.28 10.77 13.54
N ALA A 15 23.34 10.80 12.70
CA ALA A 15 23.20 10.58 11.27
C ALA A 15 23.25 9.07 10.95
N PHE A 16 22.42 8.65 10.00
CA PHE A 16 22.27 7.24 9.60
C PHE A 16 21.91 7.11 8.12
N PRO A 17 22.33 6.02 7.45
CA PRO A 17 22.00 5.77 6.06
C PRO A 17 20.54 5.32 5.89
N THR A 18 19.96 5.69 4.75
CA THR A 18 18.75 5.07 4.22
C THR A 18 19.01 4.60 2.79
N GLU A 19 18.05 3.95 2.16
CA GLU A 19 18.14 3.54 0.76
C GLU A 19 18.20 4.74 -0.22
N THR A 20 17.77 5.94 0.21
CA THR A 20 17.70 7.16 -0.62
C THR A 20 18.88 8.11 -0.37
N VAL A 21 18.95 8.68 0.81
CA VAL A 21 19.98 9.64 1.25
C VAL A 21 20.25 9.43 2.73
N TYR A 22 21.39 9.90 3.23
CA TYR A 22 21.60 9.91 4.66
C TYR A 22 20.63 10.84 5.37
N GLY A 23 20.12 10.37 6.51
CA GLY A 23 19.26 11.12 7.41
C GLY A 23 19.99 11.56 8.68
N VAL A 24 19.57 12.65 9.28
CA VAL A 24 19.90 13.02 10.64
C VAL A 24 18.65 12.92 11.50
N ALA A 25 18.73 12.12 12.57
CA ALA A 25 17.64 11.78 13.46
C ALA A 25 17.71 12.54 14.78
N ALA A 26 16.54 12.82 15.32
CA ALA A 26 16.33 13.33 16.67
C ALA A 26 15.15 12.58 17.33
N ARG A 27 15.18 12.48 18.64
CA ARG A 27 14.08 12.02 19.46
C ARG A 27 12.92 13.02 19.39
N ALA A 28 11.73 12.57 19.00
CA ALA A 28 10.62 13.44 18.63
C ALA A 28 9.72 13.87 19.80
N ASP A 29 9.80 13.21 20.94
CA ASP A 29 9.11 13.58 22.19
C ASP A 29 9.94 14.55 23.07
N SER A 30 11.05 15.10 22.56
CA SER A 30 11.87 16.12 23.17
C SER A 30 11.86 17.40 22.35
N ALA A 31 11.29 18.46 22.90
CA ALA A 31 11.28 19.78 22.26
C ALA A 31 12.70 20.32 22.03
N GLU A 32 13.64 20.02 22.95
CA GLU A 32 15.04 20.42 22.86
C GLU A 32 15.77 19.71 21.71
N ALA A 33 15.58 18.38 21.56
CA ALA A 33 16.16 17.61 20.48
C ALA A 33 15.62 18.09 19.12
N ILE A 34 14.32 18.38 19.03
CA ILE A 34 13.71 18.94 17.81
C ILE A 34 14.27 20.34 17.51
N ALA A 35 14.43 21.20 18.53
CA ALA A 35 15.00 22.53 18.35
C ALA A 35 16.46 22.45 17.87
N THR A 36 17.25 21.53 18.42
CA THR A 36 18.63 21.26 17.97
C THR A 36 18.66 20.80 16.51
N LEU A 37 17.78 19.86 16.13
CA LEU A 37 17.68 19.41 14.75
C LEU A 37 17.28 20.55 13.79
N LYS A 38 16.34 21.42 14.18
CA LYS A 38 15.94 22.61 13.40
C LYS A 38 17.13 23.56 13.21
N ARG A 39 17.87 23.85 14.28
CA ARG A 39 19.06 24.71 14.25
C ARG A 39 20.12 24.15 13.29
N VAL A 40 20.47 22.89 13.42
CA VAL A 40 21.50 22.23 12.59
C VAL A 40 21.09 22.23 11.11
N LYS A 41 19.81 22.00 10.84
CA LYS A 41 19.28 22.05 9.48
C LYS A 41 19.21 23.46 8.90
N GLY A 42 19.23 24.53 9.69
CA GLY A 42 18.93 25.89 9.22
C GLY A 42 17.51 25.97 8.64
N ARG A 43 16.58 25.17 9.17
CA ARG A 43 15.23 25.00 8.59
C ARG A 43 14.24 25.94 9.25
N ASP A 44 13.35 26.49 8.42
CA ASP A 44 12.19 27.27 8.88
C ASP A 44 11.38 26.47 9.92
N ALA A 45 11.04 27.12 11.02
CA ALA A 45 10.32 26.52 12.15
C ALA A 45 8.97 25.90 11.76
N ALA A 46 8.35 26.41 10.69
CA ALA A 46 7.01 26.00 10.23
C ALA A 46 6.96 24.63 9.51
N LYS A 47 8.10 24.09 9.05
CA LYS A 47 8.09 22.82 8.29
C LYS A 47 8.26 21.61 9.21
N PRO A 48 7.26 20.72 9.37
CA PRO A 48 7.37 19.52 10.22
C PRO A 48 8.41 18.53 9.66
N PHE A 49 8.97 17.73 10.55
CA PHE A 49 9.80 16.57 10.19
C PHE A 49 8.93 15.33 10.02
N SER A 50 9.40 14.37 9.22
CA SER A 50 8.75 13.06 9.14
C SER A 50 9.24 12.15 10.26
N LEU A 51 8.31 11.48 10.90
CA LEU A 51 8.58 10.38 11.81
C LEU A 51 9.18 9.21 11.02
N HIS A 52 10.19 8.54 11.59
CA HIS A 52 10.80 7.35 11.01
C HIS A 52 10.53 6.15 11.91
N ILE A 53 10.06 5.05 11.32
CA ILE A 53 9.69 3.81 12.02
C ILE A 53 10.54 2.65 11.52
N GLY A 54 10.75 1.65 12.39
CA GLY A 54 11.58 0.48 12.09
C GLY A 54 10.83 -0.62 11.32
N ALA A 55 9.51 -0.71 11.49
CA ALA A 55 8.66 -1.66 10.78
C ALA A 55 7.37 -0.98 10.31
N PRO A 56 6.77 -1.42 9.17
CA PRO A 56 5.52 -0.83 8.66
C PRO A 56 4.38 -0.84 9.68
N GLU A 57 4.30 -1.87 10.51
CA GLU A 57 3.28 -2.07 11.55
C GLU A 57 3.32 -1.01 12.65
N ASP A 58 4.49 -0.41 12.90
CA ASP A 58 4.67 0.64 13.92
C ASP A 58 3.82 1.88 13.64
N VAL A 59 3.36 2.07 12.39
CA VAL A 59 2.47 3.18 12.02
C VAL A 59 1.20 3.23 12.87
N HIS A 60 0.68 2.07 13.29
CA HIS A 60 -0.53 1.99 14.11
C HIS A 60 -0.39 2.65 15.49
N ARG A 61 0.85 2.82 15.98
CA ARG A 61 1.12 3.57 17.22
C ARG A 61 0.79 5.05 17.08
N TYR A 62 0.89 5.58 15.86
CA TYR A 62 0.78 7.00 15.53
C TYR A 62 -0.49 7.37 14.77
N VAL A 63 -1.02 6.47 13.96
CA VAL A 63 -2.21 6.68 13.13
C VAL A 63 -3.27 5.68 13.55
N PRO A 64 -4.22 6.08 14.41
CA PRO A 64 -5.22 5.17 15.00
C PRO A 64 -6.14 4.53 13.96
N GLU A 65 -6.46 5.27 12.91
CA GLU A 65 -7.41 4.87 11.87
C GLU A 65 -6.76 5.05 10.49
N LEU A 66 -6.38 3.93 9.86
CA LEU A 66 -5.84 3.93 8.50
C LEU A 66 -6.98 3.74 7.50
N SER A 67 -7.05 4.64 6.50
CA SER A 67 -7.93 4.45 5.34
C SER A 67 -7.49 3.25 4.50
N GLN A 68 -8.37 2.72 3.65
CA GLN A 68 -8.04 1.62 2.73
C GLN A 68 -6.87 1.99 1.80
N ILE A 69 -6.86 3.23 1.29
CA ILE A 69 -5.75 3.74 0.48
C ILE A 69 -4.44 3.71 1.26
N ALA A 70 -4.45 4.15 2.53
CA ALA A 70 -3.28 4.12 3.40
C ALA A 70 -2.75 2.69 3.59
N ARG A 71 -3.64 1.71 3.86
CA ARG A 71 -3.27 0.30 4.01
C ARG A 71 -2.60 -0.27 2.76
N ARG A 72 -3.14 0.04 1.56
CA ARG A 72 -2.57 -0.40 0.28
C ARG A 72 -1.19 0.20 0.04
N ILE A 73 -1.02 1.49 0.29
CA ILE A 73 0.27 2.17 0.13
C ILE A 73 1.31 1.59 1.09
N ILE A 74 0.98 1.46 2.38
CA ILE A 74 1.88 0.88 3.38
C ILE A 74 2.34 -0.51 2.94
N ARG A 75 1.41 -1.39 2.59
CA ARG A 75 1.71 -2.77 2.21
C ARG A 75 2.61 -2.89 0.96
N ARG A 76 2.55 -1.92 0.03
CA ARG A 76 3.25 -1.99 -1.26
C ARG A 76 4.47 -1.10 -1.37
N ALA A 77 4.55 -0.06 -0.55
CA ALA A 77 5.60 0.94 -0.62
C ALA A 77 6.54 0.94 0.58
N TRP A 78 6.20 0.23 1.68
CA TRP A 78 7.01 0.13 2.86
C TRP A 78 7.45 -1.32 3.18
N PRO A 79 8.68 -1.49 3.65
CA PRO A 79 9.76 -0.48 3.74
C PRO A 79 10.11 0.10 2.38
N GLY A 80 10.49 1.41 2.32
CA GLY A 80 10.86 2.00 1.03
C GLY A 80 10.92 3.53 0.99
N PRO A 81 11.21 4.05 -0.22
CA PRO A 81 11.53 5.45 -0.45
C PRO A 81 10.30 6.37 -0.53
N LEU A 82 9.30 6.12 0.31
CA LEU A 82 8.06 6.90 0.37
C LEU A 82 7.78 7.40 1.78
N SER A 83 7.68 8.73 1.93
CA SER A 83 7.15 9.37 3.14
C SER A 83 5.67 9.67 2.92
N VAL A 84 4.82 9.25 3.85
CA VAL A 84 3.36 9.42 3.76
C VAL A 84 2.89 10.35 4.86
N VAL A 85 2.18 11.40 4.49
CA VAL A 85 1.51 12.32 5.42
C VAL A 85 0.05 11.86 5.57
N PHE A 86 -0.25 11.34 6.75
CA PHE A 86 -1.57 10.81 7.10
C PHE A 86 -2.43 11.89 7.74
N PRO A 87 -3.70 12.04 7.36
CA PRO A 87 -4.67 12.79 8.14
C PRO A 87 -4.98 12.04 9.45
N VAL A 88 -4.98 12.73 10.57
CA VAL A 88 -5.31 12.19 11.89
C VAL A 88 -6.30 13.12 12.57
N ALA A 89 -7.59 12.84 12.43
CA ALA A 89 -8.66 13.66 12.98
C ALA A 89 -8.68 13.72 14.52
N SER A 90 -8.15 12.68 15.17
CA SER A 90 -8.16 12.56 16.62
C SER A 90 -6.82 12.05 17.16
N PRO A 91 -5.75 12.87 17.21
CA PRO A 91 -4.44 12.46 17.73
C PRO A 91 -4.48 11.87 19.15
N LYS A 92 -5.41 12.33 19.98
CA LYS A 92 -5.62 11.81 21.36
C LYS A 92 -5.94 10.32 21.40
N LYS A 93 -6.44 9.72 20.32
CA LYS A 93 -6.68 8.27 20.21
C LYS A 93 -5.41 7.46 19.94
N ALA A 94 -4.34 8.10 19.49
CA ALA A 94 -3.09 7.42 19.13
C ALA A 94 -2.43 6.79 20.38
N THR A 95 -1.88 5.59 20.20
CA THR A 95 -1.21 4.84 21.26
C THR A 95 -0.05 5.63 21.86
N VAL A 96 0.76 6.28 21.02
CA VAL A 96 1.88 7.13 21.46
C VAL A 96 1.45 8.24 22.42
N VAL A 97 0.29 8.86 22.18
CA VAL A 97 -0.23 9.93 23.06
C VAL A 97 -0.71 9.37 24.39
N LYS A 98 -1.26 8.16 24.39
CA LYS A 98 -1.65 7.46 25.65
C LYS A 98 -0.44 7.04 26.47
N GLU A 99 0.67 6.72 25.81
CA GLU A 99 1.93 6.28 26.47
C GLU A 99 2.74 7.45 27.02
N LEU A 100 2.87 8.54 26.25
CA LEU A 100 3.79 9.64 26.54
C LEU A 100 3.10 10.91 27.08
N GLY A 101 1.76 10.99 27.03
CA GLY A 101 1.00 12.16 27.46
C GLY A 101 0.57 13.07 26.30
N PRO A 102 -0.38 14.00 26.56
CA PRO A 102 -0.96 14.86 25.52
C PRO A 102 0.03 15.91 24.96
N GLU A 103 1.11 16.22 25.66
CA GLU A 103 2.14 17.19 25.26
C GLU A 103 2.87 16.79 23.98
N VAL A 104 2.93 15.49 23.66
CA VAL A 104 3.55 15.03 22.40
C VAL A 104 2.71 15.33 21.17
N ILE A 105 1.45 15.74 21.34
CA ILE A 105 0.58 16.07 20.19
C ILE A 105 1.19 17.21 19.38
N ASP A 106 1.59 18.30 20.02
CA ASP A 106 2.13 19.48 19.35
C ASP A 106 3.52 19.23 18.73
N LEU A 107 4.23 18.19 19.20
CA LEU A 107 5.53 17.78 18.68
C LEU A 107 5.41 16.86 17.45
N LEU A 108 4.41 15.95 17.43
CA LEU A 108 4.28 14.91 16.43
C LEU A 108 3.25 15.24 15.34
N TYR A 109 2.16 15.93 15.70
CA TYR A 109 1.07 16.20 14.78
C TYR A 109 1.02 17.68 14.42
N HIS A 110 0.95 17.94 13.11
CA HIS A 110 0.88 19.30 12.59
C HIS A 110 -0.40 19.46 11.78
N GLU A 111 -1.25 20.42 12.16
CA GLU A 111 -2.54 20.68 11.50
C GLU A 111 -3.38 19.42 11.27
N GLY A 112 -3.43 18.54 12.28
CA GLY A 112 -4.20 17.29 12.18
C GLY A 112 -3.58 16.25 11.23
N THR A 113 -2.28 16.36 10.93
CA THR A 113 -1.56 15.40 10.10
C THR A 113 -0.26 14.94 10.75
N ILE A 114 0.24 13.78 10.33
CA ILE A 114 1.57 13.27 10.70
C ILE A 114 2.27 12.67 9.47
N GLY A 115 3.51 13.09 9.22
CA GLY A 115 4.36 12.50 8.20
C GLY A 115 5.13 11.30 8.76
N VAL A 116 5.03 10.13 8.12
CA VAL A 116 5.72 8.91 8.55
C VAL A 116 6.47 8.29 7.38
N ARG A 117 7.62 7.67 7.66
CA ARG A 117 8.41 6.88 6.73
C ARG A 117 8.94 5.63 7.39
N CYS A 118 8.91 4.51 6.67
CA CYS A 118 9.60 3.28 7.01
C CYS A 118 10.70 3.03 5.96
N PRO A 119 11.98 3.39 6.22
CA PRO A 119 13.05 3.24 5.24
C PRO A 119 13.42 1.77 5.00
N ASP A 120 13.78 1.42 3.76
CA ASP A 120 14.28 0.09 3.38
C ASP A 120 15.80 0.03 3.49
N HIS A 121 16.30 -0.01 4.73
CA HIS A 121 17.73 -0.08 5.00
C HIS A 121 18.01 -0.75 6.34
N LEU A 122 18.81 -1.82 6.35
CA LEU A 122 19.06 -2.62 7.55
C LEU A 122 19.57 -1.79 8.74
N VAL A 123 20.50 -0.86 8.51
CA VAL A 123 21.03 0.02 9.55
C VAL A 123 19.94 0.93 10.13
N ALA A 124 19.09 1.51 9.26
CA ALA A 124 17.96 2.34 9.68
C ALA A 124 16.95 1.54 10.51
N THR A 125 16.54 0.38 10.00
CA THR A 125 15.59 -0.51 10.68
C THR A 125 16.11 -0.92 12.05
N GLU A 126 17.36 -1.39 12.15
CA GLU A 126 17.95 -1.82 13.41
C GLU A 126 18.13 -0.65 14.41
N LEU A 127 18.53 0.53 13.94
CA LEU A 127 18.64 1.71 14.78
C LEU A 127 17.28 2.11 15.35
N LEU A 128 16.28 2.29 14.47
CA LEU A 128 14.94 2.77 14.83
C LEU A 128 14.21 1.79 15.75
N SER A 129 14.35 0.47 15.53
CA SER A 129 13.73 -0.55 16.38
C SER A 129 14.31 -0.64 17.80
N ARG A 130 15.54 -0.08 18.03
CA ARG A 130 16.18 -0.07 19.34
C ARG A 130 15.87 1.18 20.15
N VAL A 131 15.28 2.22 19.55
CA VAL A 131 14.95 3.47 20.25
C VAL A 131 13.52 3.39 20.77
N PRO A 132 13.28 3.45 22.09
CA PRO A 132 11.93 3.32 22.67
C PRO A 132 11.08 4.59 22.46
N HIS A 133 11.65 5.64 21.94
CA HIS A 133 11.02 6.93 21.73
C HIS A 133 10.63 7.13 20.24
N PRO A 134 9.64 7.97 19.94
CA PRO A 134 9.41 8.43 18.57
C PRO A 134 10.67 9.12 18.00
N VAL A 135 11.01 8.81 16.76
CA VAL A 135 12.19 9.38 16.08
C VAL A 135 11.75 10.13 14.85
N VAL A 136 12.10 11.42 14.77
CA VAL A 136 11.98 12.19 13.52
C VAL A 136 13.32 12.25 12.82
N ALA A 137 13.30 12.32 11.49
CA ALA A 137 14.52 12.55 10.73
C ALA A 137 14.29 13.47 9.52
N ALA A 138 15.39 14.06 9.07
CA ALA A 138 15.49 14.80 7.83
C ALA A 138 16.77 14.39 7.10
N SER A 139 16.91 14.72 5.80
CA SER A 139 18.18 14.52 5.09
C SER A 139 19.35 15.20 5.81
N ALA A 140 20.53 14.59 5.82
CA ALA A 140 21.69 15.00 6.61
C ALA A 140 22.50 16.16 5.95
N ASN A 141 21.80 17.14 5.35
CA ASN A 141 22.38 18.36 4.74
C ASN A 141 21.83 19.61 5.43
N ARG A 142 22.50 20.75 5.29
CA ARG A 142 21.92 22.06 5.62
C ARG A 142 20.87 22.47 4.60
N ALA A 143 19.95 23.37 4.97
CA ALA A 143 18.91 23.85 4.06
C ALA A 143 19.52 24.47 2.80
N GLY A 144 18.99 24.06 1.63
CA GLY A 144 19.50 24.53 0.32
C GLY A 144 20.66 23.73 -0.25
N GLN A 145 21.31 22.86 0.52
CA GLN A 145 22.37 21.99 0.03
C GLN A 145 21.81 20.64 -0.47
N SER A 146 22.58 19.96 -1.30
CA SER A 146 22.22 18.63 -1.79
C SER A 146 22.30 17.59 -0.67
N PRO A 147 21.33 16.67 -0.54
CA PRO A 147 21.39 15.61 0.45
C PRO A 147 22.59 14.67 0.24
N PRO A 148 23.38 14.34 1.30
CA PRO A 148 24.52 13.44 1.18
C PRO A 148 24.09 12.00 0.92
N ARG A 149 24.92 11.29 0.15
CA ARG A 149 24.72 9.90 -0.26
C ARG A 149 25.73 8.94 0.37
N ASP A 150 26.69 9.45 1.07
CA ASP A 150 27.76 8.75 1.78
C ASP A 150 28.13 9.46 3.08
N ILE A 151 29.01 8.84 3.86
CA ILE A 151 29.42 9.35 5.16
C ILE A 151 30.29 10.59 5.04
N ASP A 152 31.10 10.70 3.99
CA ASP A 152 31.99 11.85 3.78
C ASP A 152 31.16 13.12 3.53
N GLY A 153 30.10 13.00 2.73
CA GLY A 153 29.15 14.08 2.52
C GLY A 153 28.39 14.48 3.79
N VAL A 154 28.08 13.54 4.68
CA VAL A 154 27.47 13.84 6.00
C VAL A 154 28.44 14.63 6.86
N LEU A 155 29.71 14.21 6.97
CA LEU A 155 30.71 14.86 7.77
C LEU A 155 31.04 16.27 7.22
N ALA A 156 31.11 16.42 5.90
CA ALA A 156 31.30 17.72 5.27
C ALA A 156 30.24 18.78 5.67
N GLU A 157 28.98 18.30 5.87
CA GLU A 157 27.86 19.19 6.21
C GLU A 157 27.63 19.36 7.71
N LEU A 158 27.84 18.30 8.52
CA LEU A 158 27.33 18.20 9.89
C LEU A 158 28.39 17.84 10.94
N ASP A 159 29.71 17.80 10.60
CA ASP A 159 30.76 17.52 11.59
C ASP A 159 30.74 18.55 12.71
N GLY A 160 30.88 18.09 13.95
CA GLY A 160 30.78 18.91 15.16
C GLY A 160 29.35 19.30 15.58
N GLU A 161 28.32 19.00 14.75
CA GLU A 161 26.92 19.33 15.05
C GLU A 161 26.10 18.09 15.43
N ILE A 162 26.62 16.89 15.22
CA ILE A 162 25.99 15.60 15.51
C ILE A 162 26.88 14.76 16.42
N ALA A 163 26.27 13.97 17.30
CA ALA A 163 27.01 13.13 18.26
C ALA A 163 27.57 11.83 17.61
N LEU A 164 26.99 11.37 16.52
CA LEU A 164 27.42 10.17 15.81
C LEU A 164 26.95 10.21 14.36
N ALA A 165 27.82 9.78 13.45
CA ALA A 165 27.44 9.39 12.10
C ALA A 165 27.70 7.89 11.92
N ILE A 166 26.68 7.15 11.46
CA ILE A 166 26.77 5.70 11.22
C ILE A 166 27.04 5.48 9.75
N ASP A 167 28.18 4.91 9.42
CA ASP A 167 28.53 4.57 8.05
C ASP A 167 27.82 3.27 7.61
N GLY A 168 27.09 3.33 6.52
CA GLY A 168 26.43 2.18 5.85
C GLY A 168 26.78 2.10 4.37
N GLY A 169 27.83 2.82 3.94
CA GLY A 169 28.22 2.93 2.54
C GLY A 169 27.37 3.93 1.74
N ALA A 170 27.53 3.91 0.43
CA ALA A 170 26.76 4.76 -0.48
C ALA A 170 25.30 4.32 -0.57
N THR A 171 24.39 5.31 -0.66
CA THR A 171 22.95 5.04 -0.77
C THR A 171 22.58 4.41 -2.13
N HIS A 172 21.54 3.59 -2.14
CA HIS A 172 21.10 2.85 -3.32
C HIS A 172 20.49 3.75 -4.40
N PHE A 173 19.63 4.72 -4.00
CA PHE A 173 18.97 5.63 -4.95
C PHE A 173 19.74 6.95 -5.08
N GLU A 174 19.57 7.61 -6.24
CA GLU A 174 20.24 8.90 -6.53
C GLU A 174 19.42 10.13 -6.11
N GLY A 175 18.22 9.92 -5.55
CA GLY A 175 17.29 10.99 -5.20
C GLY A 175 16.65 10.81 -3.82
N PRO A 176 16.01 11.86 -3.30
CA PRO A 176 15.31 11.81 -2.02
C PRO A 176 14.05 10.96 -2.12
N SER A 177 13.48 10.57 -0.96
CA SER A 177 12.16 9.95 -0.90
C SER A 177 11.08 10.87 -1.45
N THR A 178 10.09 10.29 -2.12
CA THR A 178 8.86 10.99 -2.48
C THR A 178 8.04 11.25 -1.21
N VAL A 179 7.41 12.43 -1.11
CA VAL A 179 6.52 12.78 0.01
C VAL A 179 5.13 12.99 -0.54
N VAL A 180 4.16 12.24 -0.01
CA VAL A 180 2.76 12.33 -0.40
C VAL A 180 1.88 12.64 0.80
N ARG A 181 0.86 13.46 0.61
CA ARG A 181 -0.25 13.64 1.55
C ARG A 181 -1.43 12.82 1.08
N LEU A 182 -1.97 11.98 1.96
CA LEU A 182 -3.20 11.26 1.68
C LEU A 182 -4.41 12.16 2.00
N ASN A 183 -5.43 12.04 1.18
CA ASN A 183 -6.75 12.60 1.41
C ASN A 183 -7.81 11.48 1.27
N ASN A 184 -9.10 11.82 1.37
CA ASN A 184 -10.17 10.82 1.33
C ASN A 184 -10.24 10.09 -0.03
N ASP A 185 -9.86 10.76 -1.13
CA ASP A 185 -10.09 10.28 -2.49
C ASP A 185 -8.78 9.94 -3.23
N GLY A 186 -7.61 10.15 -2.58
CA GLY A 186 -6.36 9.91 -3.28
C GLY A 186 -5.13 10.47 -2.54
N PHE A 187 -4.25 11.12 -3.28
CA PHE A 187 -3.03 11.70 -2.75
C PHE A 187 -2.62 12.99 -3.47
N GLU A 188 -1.88 13.81 -2.76
CA GLU A 188 -1.15 14.97 -3.27
C GLU A 188 0.36 14.73 -3.12
N ILE A 189 1.14 14.97 -4.17
CA ILE A 189 2.60 14.91 -4.09
C ILE A 189 3.11 16.24 -3.52
N LEU A 190 3.63 16.22 -2.29
CA LEU A 190 4.22 17.40 -1.65
C LEU A 190 5.68 17.59 -2.05
N ARG A 191 6.37 16.52 -2.41
CA ARG A 191 7.74 16.53 -2.93
C ARG A 191 7.95 15.34 -3.84
N GLU A 192 8.37 15.59 -5.08
CA GLU A 192 8.81 14.54 -5.98
C GLU A 192 10.12 13.92 -5.50
N GLY A 193 10.29 12.64 -5.73
CA GLY A 193 11.45 11.84 -5.39
C GLY A 193 11.50 10.59 -6.26
N VAL A 194 12.10 9.50 -5.75
CA VAL A 194 12.34 8.28 -6.54
C VAL A 194 11.07 7.49 -6.87
N VAL A 195 9.98 7.68 -6.12
CA VAL A 195 8.68 7.05 -6.43
C VAL A 195 7.87 7.98 -7.32
N SER A 196 7.64 7.58 -8.56
CA SER A 196 6.88 8.37 -9.54
C SER A 196 5.38 8.38 -9.25
N SER A 197 4.66 9.39 -9.79
CA SER A 197 3.19 9.46 -9.72
C SER A 197 2.51 8.21 -10.30
N ARG A 198 3.09 7.61 -11.35
CA ARG A 198 2.60 6.35 -11.94
C ARG A 198 2.70 5.17 -10.95
N MET A 199 3.82 5.06 -10.23
CA MET A 199 4.00 4.03 -9.20
C MET A 199 3.03 4.24 -8.04
N LEU A 200 2.84 5.48 -7.58
CA LEU A 200 1.89 5.81 -6.52
C LEU A 200 0.46 5.39 -6.90
N LYS A 201 0.01 5.74 -8.11
CA LYS A 201 -1.30 5.29 -8.61
C LYS A 201 -1.42 3.77 -8.59
N ARG A 202 -0.37 3.04 -9.00
CA ARG A 202 -0.35 1.58 -8.96
C ARG A 202 -0.44 1.04 -7.51
N TYR A 203 0.23 1.67 -6.55
CA TYR A 203 0.15 1.26 -5.14
C TYR A 203 -1.26 1.42 -4.55
N MET A 204 -2.07 2.33 -5.09
CA MET A 204 -3.43 2.59 -4.63
C MET A 204 -4.50 1.72 -5.29
N THR A 205 -4.20 1.09 -6.43
CA THR A 205 -5.19 0.29 -7.17
C THR A 205 -5.22 -1.15 -6.69
N VAL A 206 -6.40 -1.77 -6.75
CA VAL A 206 -6.60 -3.22 -6.58
C VAL A 206 -7.21 -3.77 -7.86
N ASN A 207 -6.58 -4.77 -8.46
CA ASN A 207 -7.04 -5.42 -9.67
C ASN A 207 -7.34 -6.89 -9.39
N ILE A 208 -8.62 -7.27 -9.48
CA ILE A 208 -9.10 -8.63 -9.31
C ILE A 208 -9.49 -9.17 -10.68
N LEU A 209 -8.98 -10.34 -11.04
CA LEU A 209 -9.26 -11.00 -12.31
C LEU A 209 -9.88 -12.38 -12.07
N PHE A 210 -11.05 -12.65 -12.67
CA PHE A 210 -11.68 -13.95 -12.68
C PHE A 210 -11.48 -14.63 -14.04
N VAL A 211 -11.07 -15.91 -14.04
CA VAL A 211 -10.74 -16.64 -15.27
C VAL A 211 -11.56 -17.92 -15.40
N CYS A 212 -12.25 -18.07 -16.53
CA CYS A 212 -12.90 -19.32 -16.95
C CYS A 212 -12.53 -19.66 -18.41
N SER A 213 -13.23 -20.59 -19.06
CA SER A 213 -12.96 -20.97 -20.47
C SER A 213 -13.39 -19.88 -21.45
N GLY A 214 -14.70 -19.64 -21.59
CA GLY A 214 -15.29 -18.79 -22.64
C GLY A 214 -15.58 -17.36 -22.22
N ASN A 215 -15.49 -17.01 -20.92
CA ASN A 215 -15.89 -15.71 -20.37
C ASN A 215 -17.36 -15.34 -20.65
N THR A 216 -18.26 -16.35 -20.63
CA THR A 216 -19.69 -16.14 -20.87
C THR A 216 -20.59 -16.58 -19.69
N CYS A 217 -20.09 -17.43 -18.77
CA CYS A 217 -20.87 -17.94 -17.64
C CYS A 217 -20.17 -17.65 -16.30
N ARG A 218 -19.24 -18.51 -15.86
CA ARG A 218 -18.66 -18.51 -14.49
C ARG A 218 -17.92 -17.22 -14.15
N SER A 219 -16.92 -16.82 -14.93
CA SER A 219 -16.11 -15.64 -14.61
C SER A 219 -16.89 -14.32 -14.72
N PRO A 220 -17.86 -14.13 -15.66
CA PRO A 220 -18.74 -12.97 -15.64
C PRO A 220 -19.64 -12.91 -14.40
N MET A 221 -20.23 -14.04 -13.98
CA MET A 221 -21.02 -14.09 -12.74
C MET A 221 -20.16 -13.67 -11.54
N ALA A 222 -18.93 -14.18 -11.46
CA ALA A 222 -18.01 -13.81 -10.39
C ALA A 222 -17.63 -12.32 -10.43
N GLU A 223 -17.34 -11.76 -11.60
CA GLU A 223 -17.05 -10.33 -11.77
C GLU A 223 -18.21 -9.48 -11.26
N ALA A 224 -19.43 -9.73 -11.74
CA ALA A 224 -20.60 -8.94 -11.39
C ALA A 224 -20.94 -9.02 -9.89
N MET A 225 -20.94 -10.22 -9.31
CA MET A 225 -21.22 -10.42 -7.89
C MET A 225 -20.11 -9.83 -7.00
N CYS A 226 -18.85 -9.94 -7.39
CA CYS A 226 -17.72 -9.34 -6.67
C CYS A 226 -17.81 -7.80 -6.70
N ARG A 227 -18.10 -7.20 -7.86
CA ARG A 227 -18.31 -5.74 -7.97
C ARG A 227 -19.46 -5.28 -7.08
N HIS A 228 -20.59 -6.00 -7.09
CA HIS A 228 -21.72 -5.68 -6.25
C HIS A 228 -21.39 -5.78 -4.76
N ALA A 229 -20.71 -6.84 -4.33
CA ALA A 229 -20.34 -7.05 -2.93
C ALA A 229 -19.38 -5.94 -2.44
N ILE A 230 -18.36 -5.61 -3.22
CA ILE A 230 -17.41 -4.54 -2.87
C ILE A 230 -18.11 -3.17 -2.84
N ALA A 231 -18.95 -2.87 -3.82
CA ALA A 231 -19.69 -1.60 -3.88
C ALA A 231 -20.60 -1.41 -2.66
N LYS A 232 -21.29 -2.47 -2.25
CA LYS A 232 -22.12 -2.49 -1.04
C LYS A 232 -21.31 -2.24 0.22
N GLU A 233 -20.16 -2.88 0.36
CA GLU A 233 -19.23 -2.68 1.49
C GLU A 233 -18.67 -1.24 1.52
N GLN A 234 -18.34 -0.70 0.34
CA GLN A 234 -17.79 0.66 0.20
C GLN A 234 -18.87 1.75 0.21
N GLY A 235 -20.16 1.40 0.27
CA GLY A 235 -21.27 2.35 0.26
C GLY A 235 -21.33 3.19 -1.03
N CYS A 236 -21.07 2.59 -2.20
CA CYS A 236 -21.05 3.26 -3.49
C CYS A 236 -21.73 2.42 -4.58
N ALA A 237 -21.91 3.00 -5.76
CA ALA A 237 -22.37 2.25 -6.93
C ALA A 237 -21.23 1.41 -7.54
N ALA A 238 -21.56 0.31 -8.23
CA ALA A 238 -20.56 -0.59 -8.78
C ALA A 238 -19.70 0.02 -9.91
N ASP A 239 -20.19 1.02 -10.60
CA ASP A 239 -19.47 1.81 -11.60
C ASP A 239 -18.48 2.83 -10.99
N GLU A 240 -18.71 3.27 -9.76
CA GLU A 240 -17.81 4.15 -9.02
C GLU A 240 -16.56 3.45 -8.45
N LEU A 241 -16.50 2.11 -8.48
CA LEU A 241 -15.34 1.36 -7.96
C LEU A 241 -14.03 1.73 -8.66
N ALA A 242 -14.07 2.02 -9.96
CA ALA A 242 -12.90 2.43 -10.72
C ALA A 242 -12.31 3.75 -10.21
N ASP A 243 -13.14 4.71 -9.83
CA ASP A 243 -12.72 5.99 -9.25
C ASP A 243 -12.04 5.80 -7.90
N ARG A 244 -12.42 4.75 -7.18
CA ARG A 244 -11.79 4.33 -5.91
C ARG A 244 -10.55 3.43 -6.11
N GLY A 245 -10.09 3.25 -7.36
CA GLY A 245 -8.93 2.43 -7.70
C GLY A 245 -9.18 0.92 -7.59
N ILE A 246 -10.44 0.46 -7.62
CA ILE A 246 -10.80 -0.95 -7.54
C ILE A 246 -11.31 -1.42 -8.90
N PHE A 247 -10.58 -2.34 -9.51
CA PHE A 247 -10.89 -2.91 -10.81
C PHE A 247 -11.16 -4.41 -10.69
N VAL A 248 -12.39 -4.80 -10.93
CA VAL A 248 -12.80 -6.20 -11.00
C VAL A 248 -13.09 -6.53 -12.45
N ARG A 249 -12.46 -7.55 -12.97
CA ARG A 249 -12.51 -7.94 -14.39
C ARG A 249 -12.64 -9.44 -14.53
N SER A 250 -13.08 -9.88 -15.69
CA SER A 250 -13.06 -11.31 -16.06
C SER A 250 -12.53 -11.52 -17.47
N ALA A 251 -11.98 -12.71 -17.72
CA ALA A 251 -11.47 -13.11 -19.02
C ALA A 251 -11.64 -14.63 -19.24
N GLY A 252 -11.57 -15.05 -20.48
CA GLY A 252 -11.63 -16.46 -20.87
C GLY A 252 -10.29 -16.98 -21.41
N ALA A 253 -9.81 -18.08 -20.86
CA ALA A 253 -8.58 -18.72 -21.31
C ALA A 253 -8.65 -19.25 -22.75
N SER A 254 -9.86 -19.52 -23.25
CA SER A 254 -10.13 -19.99 -24.61
C SER A 254 -11.21 -19.14 -25.31
N SER A 255 -11.40 -17.88 -24.89
CA SER A 255 -12.36 -16.96 -25.48
C SER A 255 -11.74 -16.27 -26.69
N PHE A 256 -12.55 -16.10 -27.74
CA PHE A 256 -12.20 -15.25 -28.90
C PHE A 256 -12.69 -13.80 -28.73
N GLY A 257 -13.40 -13.52 -27.61
CA GLY A 257 -13.96 -12.20 -27.32
C GLY A 257 -15.30 -11.92 -28.03
N GLY A 258 -15.97 -10.84 -27.63
CA GLY A 258 -17.12 -10.23 -28.35
C GLY A 258 -18.49 -10.82 -28.04
N GLY A 259 -18.62 -11.97 -27.40
CA GLY A 259 -19.93 -12.56 -27.07
C GLY A 259 -20.53 -11.99 -25.76
N PRO A 260 -21.87 -11.91 -25.64
CA PRO A 260 -22.54 -11.55 -24.39
C PRO A 260 -22.41 -12.65 -23.33
N ALA A 261 -22.78 -12.34 -22.09
CA ALA A 261 -22.99 -13.36 -21.08
C ALA A 261 -24.15 -14.28 -21.46
N SER A 262 -24.08 -15.56 -21.05
CA SER A 262 -25.19 -16.51 -21.28
C SER A 262 -26.45 -16.05 -20.55
N GLY A 263 -27.64 -16.32 -21.14
CA GLY A 263 -28.91 -15.94 -20.55
C GLY A 263 -29.12 -16.51 -19.14
N GLY A 264 -28.67 -17.76 -18.90
CA GLY A 264 -28.69 -18.38 -17.58
C GLY A 264 -27.83 -17.65 -16.56
N ALA A 265 -26.62 -17.18 -16.94
CA ALA A 265 -25.76 -16.40 -16.07
C ALA A 265 -26.38 -15.04 -15.71
N VAL A 266 -26.97 -14.34 -16.72
CA VAL A 266 -27.66 -13.05 -16.50
C VAL A 266 -28.82 -13.19 -15.51
N GLN A 267 -29.58 -14.29 -15.58
CA GLN A 267 -30.71 -14.51 -14.65
C GLN A 267 -30.21 -14.88 -13.24
N ALA A 268 -29.22 -15.77 -13.14
CA ALA A 268 -28.73 -16.26 -11.85
C ALA A 268 -28.13 -15.17 -10.97
N VAL A 269 -27.44 -14.18 -11.53
CA VAL A 269 -26.82 -13.10 -10.71
C VAL A 269 -27.80 -12.09 -10.15
N LYS A 270 -29.02 -11.99 -10.70
CA LYS A 270 -30.04 -11.03 -10.23
C LYS A 270 -30.47 -11.31 -8.79
N GLU A 271 -30.48 -12.54 -8.35
CA GLU A 271 -30.82 -12.90 -6.97
C GLU A 271 -29.83 -12.34 -5.96
N PHE A 272 -28.59 -12.02 -6.41
CA PHE A 272 -27.54 -11.41 -5.59
C PHE A 272 -27.48 -9.89 -5.76
N GLY A 273 -28.41 -9.27 -6.49
CA GLY A 273 -28.41 -7.84 -6.78
C GLY A 273 -27.35 -7.40 -7.79
N ALA A 274 -26.72 -8.35 -8.47
CA ALA A 274 -25.69 -8.06 -9.47
C ALA A 274 -26.29 -7.99 -10.88
N ASP A 275 -25.61 -7.27 -11.78
CA ASP A 275 -26.02 -7.07 -13.17
C ASP A 275 -24.91 -7.51 -14.15
N LEU A 276 -25.31 -8.28 -15.16
CA LEU A 276 -24.47 -8.70 -16.28
C LEU A 276 -24.91 -8.11 -17.64
N ASN A 277 -25.86 -7.19 -17.64
CA ASN A 277 -26.25 -6.50 -18.84
C ASN A 277 -25.05 -5.69 -19.37
N GLY A 278 -24.80 -5.80 -20.68
CA GLY A 278 -23.64 -5.13 -21.28
C GLY A 278 -22.30 -5.87 -21.13
N HIS A 279 -22.27 -7.06 -20.50
CA HIS A 279 -21.04 -7.87 -20.49
C HIS A 279 -20.64 -8.24 -21.93
N CYS A 280 -19.34 -8.11 -22.19
CA CYS A 280 -18.73 -8.54 -23.45
C CYS A 280 -17.53 -9.44 -23.11
N ALA A 281 -17.55 -10.67 -23.57
CA ALA A 281 -16.51 -11.65 -23.33
C ALA A 281 -15.15 -11.15 -23.84
N LYS A 282 -14.12 -11.38 -23.06
CA LYS A 282 -12.73 -10.96 -23.34
C LYS A 282 -11.81 -12.16 -23.31
N SER A 283 -10.85 -12.19 -24.22
CA SER A 283 -9.76 -13.15 -24.19
C SER A 283 -8.81 -12.81 -23.03
N LEU A 284 -8.28 -13.83 -22.40
CA LEU A 284 -7.20 -13.69 -21.44
C LEU A 284 -5.91 -13.29 -22.19
N ASP A 285 -5.22 -12.29 -21.70
CA ASP A 285 -3.93 -11.84 -22.24
C ASP A 285 -2.90 -11.59 -21.11
N GLN A 286 -1.64 -11.44 -21.50
CA GLN A 286 -0.55 -11.20 -20.56
C GLN A 286 -0.69 -9.86 -19.82
N ALA A 287 -1.30 -8.84 -20.44
CA ALA A 287 -1.47 -7.54 -19.81
C ALA A 287 -2.46 -7.60 -18.65
N LEU A 288 -3.59 -8.32 -18.82
CA LEU A 288 -4.56 -8.59 -17.74
C LEU A 288 -3.91 -9.38 -16.60
N ILE A 289 -3.15 -10.43 -16.92
CA ILE A 289 -2.45 -11.24 -15.92
C ILE A 289 -1.44 -10.38 -15.14
N ASN A 290 -0.59 -9.61 -15.85
CA ASN A 290 0.46 -8.83 -15.21
C ASN A 290 -0.07 -7.70 -14.33
N THR A 291 -1.20 -7.09 -14.72
CA THR A 291 -1.81 -5.99 -13.96
C THR A 291 -2.64 -6.47 -12.76
N ALA A 292 -3.14 -7.69 -12.78
CA ALA A 292 -3.94 -8.24 -11.68
C ALA A 292 -3.10 -8.40 -10.40
N ASP A 293 -3.69 -8.07 -9.26
CA ASP A 293 -3.15 -8.34 -7.92
C ASP A 293 -3.62 -9.70 -7.41
N HIS A 294 -4.84 -10.08 -7.76
CA HIS A 294 -5.46 -11.36 -7.42
C HIS A 294 -6.09 -11.97 -8.68
N ILE A 295 -5.79 -13.22 -8.95
CA ILE A 295 -6.35 -13.97 -10.09
C ILE A 295 -7.04 -15.21 -9.56
N PHE A 296 -8.37 -15.26 -9.71
CA PHE A 296 -9.19 -16.38 -9.29
C PHE A 296 -9.66 -17.18 -10.48
N CYS A 297 -9.19 -18.42 -10.56
CA CYS A 297 -9.50 -19.37 -11.64
C CYS A 297 -10.65 -20.27 -11.24
N MET A 298 -11.58 -20.52 -12.17
CA MET A 298 -12.73 -21.40 -11.94
C MET A 298 -12.34 -22.87 -11.84
N THR A 299 -11.22 -23.27 -12.47
CA THR A 299 -10.72 -24.64 -12.43
C THR A 299 -9.20 -24.68 -12.41
N SER A 300 -8.66 -25.83 -12.02
CA SER A 300 -7.22 -26.14 -12.07
C SER A 300 -6.63 -26.01 -13.48
N GLY A 301 -7.40 -26.36 -14.52
CA GLY A 301 -7.01 -26.14 -15.92
C GLY A 301 -6.87 -24.67 -16.28
N HIS A 302 -7.76 -23.80 -15.81
CA HIS A 302 -7.64 -22.35 -16.00
C HIS A 302 -6.42 -21.77 -15.26
N ARG A 303 -6.15 -22.24 -14.04
CA ARG A 303 -4.95 -21.87 -13.28
C ARG A 303 -3.68 -22.22 -14.06
N GLN A 304 -3.62 -23.44 -14.61
CA GLN A 304 -2.49 -23.87 -15.41
C GLN A 304 -2.32 -23.04 -16.68
N ALA A 305 -3.41 -22.67 -17.35
CA ALA A 305 -3.37 -21.80 -18.54
C ALA A 305 -2.78 -20.42 -18.20
N VAL A 306 -3.19 -19.79 -17.09
CA VAL A 306 -2.65 -18.50 -16.62
C VAL A 306 -1.15 -18.62 -16.35
N VAL A 307 -0.72 -19.62 -15.59
CA VAL A 307 0.70 -19.82 -15.24
C VAL A 307 1.55 -20.17 -16.47
N SER A 308 0.98 -20.91 -17.45
CA SER A 308 1.69 -21.19 -18.70
C SER A 308 1.89 -19.96 -19.56
N MET A 309 0.98 -18.97 -19.51
CA MET A 309 1.13 -17.70 -20.23
C MET A 309 2.14 -16.76 -19.56
N VAL A 310 2.21 -16.76 -18.24
CA VAL A 310 3.11 -15.92 -17.43
C VAL A 310 3.57 -16.73 -16.21
N PRO A 311 4.73 -17.41 -16.27
CA PRO A 311 5.17 -18.32 -15.21
C PRO A 311 5.40 -17.66 -13.84
N ASP A 312 5.89 -16.41 -13.82
CA ASP A 312 6.29 -15.70 -12.59
C ASP A 312 5.13 -15.13 -11.77
N VAL A 313 3.88 -15.47 -12.11
CA VAL A 313 2.70 -14.96 -11.41
C VAL A 313 2.03 -16.00 -10.49
N GLY A 314 2.67 -17.13 -10.25
CA GLY A 314 2.11 -18.26 -9.52
C GLY A 314 1.49 -17.92 -8.15
N ASP A 315 2.12 -17.03 -7.40
CA ASP A 315 1.69 -16.67 -6.03
C ASP A 315 0.34 -15.93 -5.97
N LYS A 316 -0.01 -15.19 -7.02
CA LYS A 316 -1.28 -14.44 -7.10
C LYS A 316 -2.40 -15.21 -7.81
N VAL A 317 -2.14 -16.43 -8.31
CA VAL A 317 -3.08 -17.24 -9.07
C VAL A 317 -3.63 -18.37 -8.21
N GLN A 318 -4.89 -18.29 -7.87
CA GLN A 318 -5.57 -19.22 -6.98
C GLN A 318 -6.82 -19.78 -7.64
N LEU A 319 -7.31 -20.95 -7.16
CA LEU A 319 -8.65 -21.38 -7.45
C LEU A 319 -9.64 -20.49 -6.71
N LEU A 320 -10.79 -20.18 -7.31
CA LEU A 320 -11.84 -19.40 -6.64
C LEU A 320 -12.30 -20.12 -5.36
N ILE A 321 -12.58 -21.41 -5.46
CA ILE A 321 -12.87 -22.28 -4.31
C ILE A 321 -11.60 -23.05 -3.98
N GLU A 322 -11.12 -22.95 -2.77
CA GLU A 322 -9.93 -23.63 -2.35
C GLU A 322 -10.06 -25.15 -2.50
N GLY A 323 -9.07 -25.76 -3.15
CA GLY A 323 -8.95 -27.21 -3.31
C GLY A 323 -9.93 -27.86 -4.30
N ARG A 324 -10.87 -27.14 -4.94
CA ARG A 324 -11.79 -27.71 -5.92
C ARG A 324 -12.17 -26.78 -7.07
N ASP A 325 -12.56 -27.37 -8.17
CA ASP A 325 -13.04 -26.69 -9.36
C ASP A 325 -14.51 -26.26 -9.21
N VAL A 326 -14.88 -25.15 -9.86
CA VAL A 326 -16.27 -24.71 -10.04
C VAL A 326 -16.86 -25.40 -11.27
N ASN A 327 -17.97 -26.14 -11.10
CA ASN A 327 -18.65 -26.84 -12.19
C ASN A 327 -19.12 -25.86 -13.27
N ASP A 328 -19.06 -26.33 -14.55
CA ASP A 328 -19.50 -25.51 -15.68
C ASP A 328 -21.03 -25.65 -15.90
N PRO A 329 -21.81 -24.56 -15.76
CA PRO A 329 -23.26 -24.63 -16.01
C PRO A 329 -23.62 -24.50 -17.49
N PHE A 330 -22.65 -24.38 -18.39
CA PHE A 330 -22.89 -24.15 -19.81
C PHE A 330 -23.72 -25.26 -20.43
N GLY A 331 -24.84 -24.92 -21.07
CA GLY A 331 -25.77 -25.87 -21.65
C GLY A 331 -26.72 -26.56 -20.64
N GLY A 332 -26.59 -26.26 -19.36
CA GLY A 332 -27.43 -26.77 -18.30
C GLY A 332 -28.74 -26.00 -18.09
N SER A 333 -29.51 -26.43 -17.09
CA SER A 333 -30.79 -25.84 -16.69
C SER A 333 -30.62 -24.52 -15.91
N ALA A 334 -31.72 -23.82 -15.64
CA ALA A 334 -31.72 -22.65 -14.77
C ALA A 334 -31.22 -22.99 -13.35
N GLU A 335 -31.57 -24.18 -12.85
CA GLU A 335 -31.14 -24.67 -11.54
C GLU A 335 -29.63 -24.93 -11.51
N ASP A 336 -29.02 -25.38 -12.63
CA ASP A 336 -27.56 -25.57 -12.73
C ASP A 336 -26.83 -24.24 -12.65
N TYR A 337 -27.34 -23.22 -13.35
CA TYR A 337 -26.80 -21.85 -13.27
C TYR A 337 -26.95 -21.27 -11.88
N GLN A 338 -28.10 -21.46 -11.22
CA GLN A 338 -28.34 -20.96 -9.88
C GLN A 338 -27.44 -21.63 -8.85
N ARG A 339 -27.24 -22.95 -8.94
CA ARG A 339 -26.31 -23.68 -8.08
C ARG A 339 -24.88 -23.18 -8.24
N CYS A 340 -24.45 -23.00 -9.49
CA CYS A 340 -23.13 -22.45 -9.79
C CYS A 340 -22.97 -21.02 -9.24
N ALA A 341 -23.98 -20.17 -9.39
CA ALA A 341 -23.97 -18.80 -8.86
C ALA A 341 -23.87 -18.77 -7.31
N ASN A 342 -24.61 -19.66 -6.63
CA ASN A 342 -24.56 -19.81 -5.17
C ASN A 342 -23.14 -20.18 -4.70
N GLU A 343 -22.49 -21.15 -5.37
CA GLU A 343 -21.12 -21.55 -5.06
C GLU A 343 -20.13 -20.42 -5.28
N ILE A 344 -20.22 -19.71 -6.39
CA ILE A 344 -19.35 -18.57 -6.71
C ILE A 344 -19.57 -17.44 -5.71
N HIS A 345 -20.81 -17.11 -5.37
CA HIS A 345 -21.12 -16.06 -4.40
C HIS A 345 -20.50 -16.37 -3.03
N ALA A 346 -20.68 -17.57 -2.51
CA ALA A 346 -20.10 -17.98 -1.23
C ALA A 346 -18.57 -17.89 -1.26
N ALA A 347 -17.95 -18.35 -2.34
CA ALA A 347 -16.50 -18.27 -2.49
C ALA A 347 -15.96 -16.82 -2.55
N ILE A 348 -16.69 -15.92 -3.23
CA ILE A 348 -16.34 -14.49 -3.28
C ILE A 348 -16.35 -13.89 -1.88
N GLN A 349 -17.34 -14.20 -1.04
CA GLN A 349 -17.39 -13.67 0.34
C GLN A 349 -16.17 -14.09 1.16
N GLU A 350 -15.67 -15.31 0.98
CA GLU A 350 -14.45 -15.76 1.64
C GLU A 350 -13.20 -15.07 1.06
N ARG A 351 -13.07 -15.00 -0.27
CA ARG A 351 -11.91 -14.36 -0.92
C ARG A 351 -11.80 -12.87 -0.65
N LEU A 352 -12.91 -12.16 -0.48
CA LEU A 352 -12.89 -10.73 -0.15
C LEU A 352 -12.31 -10.46 1.25
N LYS A 353 -12.37 -11.41 2.19
CA LYS A 353 -11.72 -11.28 3.51
C LYS A 353 -10.20 -11.26 3.42
N GLU A 354 -9.62 -11.86 2.36
CA GLU A 354 -8.17 -11.95 2.13
C GLU A 354 -7.62 -10.71 1.40
N ILE A 355 -8.51 -9.89 0.81
CA ILE A 355 -8.15 -8.76 -0.05
C ILE A 355 -8.21 -7.45 0.74
N THR A 356 -7.14 -6.67 0.70
CA THR A 356 -7.16 -5.30 1.21
C THR A 356 -7.74 -4.36 0.16
N LEU A 357 -9.02 -4.05 0.29
CA LEU A 357 -9.79 -3.18 -0.61
C LEU A 357 -9.57 -1.70 -0.28
#